data_58b424dbc0bae2c8b72c18d8fdead475
#
_entry.id   58b424dbc0bae2c8b72c18d8fdead475
#
_cell.length_a   1.000
_cell.length_b   1.000
_cell.length_c   1.000
_cell.angle_alpha   90.00
_cell.angle_beta   90.00
_cell.angle_gamma   90.00
#
_symmetry.space_group_name_H-M   'P 1'
#
loop_
_entity.id
_entity.type
_entity.pdbx_description
1 polymer ?
#
loop_
_entity_poly.entity_id
_entity_poly.type
_entity_poly.pdbx_seq_one_letter_code
_entity_poly.pdbx_strand_id
1 'polypeptide(L)'
;MGALRELAGAGGRDGWVFVRHEPVAGEPLGYLVAPRGVFAVVVADGVPEDAELGRVVLHAEQRCGGIVGPRGQVLARSAVHLAVVLTGDLDEVPGRGLGQVITEGRVAELFRADRAQLDAALIASVGAQLGERLSQYQRVQAVEEPTGALIAAEDVVEDQVQVAQRGGFESWLTFLHPQQQAVVSRNYGGPARISGPAGTGKTVVALHRLRYLARRSTGPLLFTTFVRTLPLVHKASFERLAPELADRVRFTNLHAWAREFLRSRGHEVTVHSGQSETAFSRAWMANREALREIEGKVGYWRTEVDRVIKGRGVTSLAEYQRTSRRGRGLPLDGARRERVWALFQSYQRCLAERGLHDHNDVISLALAELRREPHRPPYAAVVVDEVQDITLTGLRLLRELAGDGPNRLLLVGDGQQQVYPGGWRLSDAGIPVQGRGEVLRVNYRNRANVLGFARRFDATNRVDDLDGTAGVGLREAESANAGGEAVSWRGTEADLGAALRQVLSTSDAPPGNTAVIVFHHRDLDRCVKILRQARIPLLRLDDYTGAEDDRVKVGTVHRAKGLDFQAVLVAEFPDEGAEDEEQRELRARQQLVAATRARDFLWWGVVEPG
;
A
#
# COMPACT_ATOMS: atom_id res chain seq x y z
N MET A 1 -0.30 -27.86 -15.91
CA MET A 1 0.01 -26.77 -14.94
C MET A 1 1.33 -27.03 -14.20
N GLY A 2 1.66 -28.28 -13.77
CA GLY A 2 2.95 -28.65 -13.15
C GLY A 2 4.16 -28.36 -14.05
N ALA A 3 4.15 -28.87 -15.28
CA ALA A 3 5.22 -28.66 -16.27
C ALA A 3 5.51 -27.17 -16.56
N LEU A 4 4.51 -26.29 -16.52
CA LEU A 4 4.68 -24.85 -16.71
C LEU A 4 5.35 -24.18 -15.51
N ARG A 5 5.11 -24.71 -14.29
CA ARG A 5 5.76 -24.24 -13.05
C ARG A 5 7.22 -24.69 -13.00
N GLU A 6 7.50 -25.94 -13.39
CA GLU A 6 8.89 -26.42 -13.48
C GLU A 6 9.68 -25.66 -14.54
N LEU A 7 9.06 -25.33 -15.70
CA LEU A 7 9.66 -24.45 -16.70
C LEU A 7 9.99 -23.07 -16.12
N ALA A 8 9.10 -22.51 -15.29
CA ALA A 8 9.32 -21.24 -14.64
C ALA A 8 10.41 -21.31 -13.55
N GLY A 9 10.45 -22.39 -12.77
CA GLY A 9 11.45 -22.61 -11.71
C GLY A 9 12.84 -22.96 -12.28
N ALA A 10 12.89 -23.71 -13.37
CA ALA A 10 14.14 -24.10 -14.02
C ALA A 10 14.81 -22.97 -14.83
N GLY A 11 14.07 -21.89 -15.14
CA GLY A 11 14.53 -20.72 -15.89
C GLY A 11 15.57 -19.85 -15.22
N GLY A 12 16.30 -20.36 -14.21
CA GLY A 12 17.39 -19.76 -13.47
C GLY A 12 18.05 -18.49 -14.00
N ARG A 13 19.12 -18.01 -13.41
CA ARG A 13 19.79 -16.71 -13.65
C ARG A 13 20.09 -16.34 -15.11
N ASP A 14 20.04 -17.32 -16.05
CA ASP A 14 20.58 -17.19 -17.42
C ASP A 14 19.58 -17.50 -18.54
N GLY A 15 18.26 -17.54 -18.29
CA GLY A 15 17.27 -17.90 -19.31
C GLY A 15 16.00 -17.03 -19.34
N TRP A 16 15.23 -17.15 -20.42
CA TRP A 16 13.91 -16.51 -20.56
C TRP A 16 12.84 -17.58 -20.80
N VAL A 17 11.69 -17.43 -20.14
CA VAL A 17 10.54 -18.32 -20.27
C VAL A 17 9.33 -17.50 -20.70
N PHE A 18 8.66 -17.93 -21.77
CA PHE A 18 7.42 -17.35 -22.27
C PHE A 18 6.34 -18.44 -22.28
N VAL A 19 5.18 -18.16 -21.74
CA VAL A 19 4.08 -19.13 -21.59
C VAL A 19 2.76 -18.49 -22.00
N ARG A 20 1.89 -19.24 -22.67
CA ARG A 20 0.51 -18.84 -22.93
C ARG A 20 -0.47 -19.59 -22.01
N HIS A 21 -1.57 -18.94 -21.67
CA HIS A 21 -2.58 -19.52 -20.78
C HIS A 21 -3.49 -20.56 -21.44
N GLU A 22 -3.75 -20.39 -22.74
CA GLU A 22 -4.64 -21.28 -23.48
C GLU A 22 -3.88 -21.99 -24.58
N PRO A 23 -3.96 -23.35 -24.65
CA PRO A 23 -3.32 -24.10 -25.73
C PRO A 23 -4.01 -23.82 -27.07
N VAL A 24 -3.22 -23.70 -28.15
CA VAL A 24 -3.70 -23.57 -29.52
C VAL A 24 -3.08 -24.66 -30.34
N ALA A 25 -3.91 -25.37 -31.11
CA ALA A 25 -3.45 -26.49 -31.93
C ALA A 25 -2.38 -26.06 -32.96
N GLY A 26 -1.24 -26.74 -32.94
CA GLY A 26 -0.11 -26.45 -33.83
C GLY A 26 0.78 -25.29 -33.39
N GLU A 27 0.55 -24.72 -32.21
CA GLU A 27 1.43 -23.72 -31.61
C GLU A 27 2.01 -24.23 -30.29
N PRO A 28 3.25 -23.84 -29.90
CA PRO A 28 3.83 -24.25 -28.62
C PRO A 28 3.09 -23.58 -27.43
N LEU A 29 2.99 -24.32 -26.33
CA LEU A 29 2.46 -23.79 -25.08
C LEU A 29 3.41 -22.77 -24.43
N GLY A 30 4.70 -22.87 -24.71
CA GLY A 30 5.71 -21.94 -24.24
C GLY A 30 6.98 -21.91 -25.07
N TYR A 31 7.80 -20.91 -24.82
CA TYR A 31 9.14 -20.79 -25.36
C TYR A 31 10.14 -20.64 -24.22
N LEU A 32 11.27 -21.31 -24.36
CA LEU A 32 12.38 -21.25 -23.43
C LEU A 32 13.63 -20.79 -24.18
N VAL A 33 14.27 -19.71 -23.74
CA VAL A 33 15.58 -19.28 -24.26
C VAL A 33 16.63 -19.63 -23.21
N ALA A 34 17.50 -20.53 -23.53
CA ALA A 34 18.50 -21.12 -22.61
C ALA A 34 19.88 -21.22 -23.29
N PRO A 35 20.96 -21.51 -22.57
CA PRO A 35 22.29 -21.65 -23.16
C PRO A 35 22.37 -22.65 -24.33
N ARG A 36 21.55 -23.69 -24.31
CA ARG A 36 21.50 -24.71 -25.40
C ARG A 36 20.72 -24.29 -26.61
N GLY A 37 19.94 -23.18 -26.57
CA GLY A 37 19.13 -22.70 -27.69
C GLY A 37 17.77 -22.16 -27.26
N VAL A 38 16.88 -22.04 -28.24
CA VAL A 38 15.47 -21.67 -28.04
C VAL A 38 14.64 -22.95 -28.16
N PHE A 39 13.89 -23.29 -27.13
CA PHE A 39 13.01 -24.46 -27.12
C PHE A 39 11.55 -24.02 -27.27
N ALA A 40 10.86 -24.54 -28.27
CA ALA A 40 9.41 -24.50 -28.36
C ALA A 40 8.85 -25.69 -27.56
N VAL A 41 8.06 -25.39 -26.52
CA VAL A 41 7.61 -26.38 -25.54
C VAL A 41 6.16 -26.77 -25.82
N VAL A 42 5.93 -28.06 -25.93
CA VAL A 42 4.61 -28.71 -25.99
C VAL A 42 4.44 -29.53 -24.71
N VAL A 43 3.28 -29.45 -24.07
CA VAL A 43 2.93 -30.27 -22.92
C VAL A 43 1.76 -31.17 -23.31
N ALA A 44 1.91 -32.48 -23.11
CA ALA A 44 0.90 -33.46 -23.51
C ALA A 44 0.92 -34.68 -22.58
N ASP A 45 -0.19 -35.41 -22.53
CA ASP A 45 -0.31 -36.65 -21.74
C ASP A 45 0.29 -37.87 -22.43
N GLY A 46 0.66 -37.73 -23.72
CA GLY A 46 1.34 -38.70 -24.56
C GLY A 46 2.07 -38.01 -25.69
N VAL A 47 2.94 -38.74 -26.44
CA VAL A 47 3.69 -38.13 -27.54
C VAL A 47 2.73 -37.76 -28.69
N PRO A 48 2.61 -36.45 -29.06
CA PRO A 48 1.75 -36.00 -30.15
C PRO A 48 2.20 -36.57 -31.49
N GLU A 49 1.30 -36.57 -32.49
CA GLU A 49 1.62 -37.02 -33.85
C GLU A 49 2.68 -36.12 -34.51
N ASP A 50 3.52 -36.73 -35.36
CA ASP A 50 4.59 -36.01 -36.10
C ASP A 50 4.07 -34.84 -36.91
N ALA A 51 2.86 -34.93 -37.47
CA ALA A 51 2.22 -33.86 -38.21
C ALA A 51 1.87 -32.64 -37.35
N GLU A 52 1.51 -32.84 -36.06
CA GLU A 52 1.26 -31.78 -35.11
C GLU A 52 2.58 -31.14 -34.66
N LEU A 53 3.55 -31.96 -34.31
CA LEU A 53 4.89 -31.50 -33.93
C LEU A 53 5.57 -30.72 -35.05
N GLY A 54 5.36 -31.13 -36.32
CA GLY A 54 5.85 -30.39 -37.48
C GLY A 54 5.27 -28.98 -37.59
N ARG A 55 3.98 -28.79 -37.28
CA ARG A 55 3.36 -27.43 -37.22
C ARG A 55 3.97 -26.55 -36.14
N VAL A 56 4.22 -27.12 -34.97
CA VAL A 56 4.85 -26.40 -33.84
C VAL A 56 6.27 -25.96 -34.20
N VAL A 57 7.06 -26.84 -34.83
CA VAL A 57 8.42 -26.51 -35.32
C VAL A 57 8.38 -25.36 -36.32
N LEU A 58 7.49 -25.45 -37.32
CA LEU A 58 7.34 -24.40 -38.33
C LEU A 58 6.96 -23.05 -37.70
N HIS A 59 6.02 -23.06 -36.77
CA HIS A 59 5.63 -21.86 -36.03
C HIS A 59 6.82 -21.27 -35.24
N ALA A 60 7.60 -22.11 -34.55
CA ALA A 60 8.77 -21.68 -33.78
C ALA A 60 9.87 -21.10 -34.70
N GLU A 61 10.15 -21.73 -35.83
CA GLU A 61 11.10 -21.22 -36.82
C GLU A 61 10.68 -19.85 -37.39
N GLN A 62 9.38 -19.66 -37.66
CA GLN A 62 8.86 -18.38 -38.12
C GLN A 62 9.01 -17.26 -37.06
N ARG A 63 8.74 -17.55 -35.78
CA ARG A 63 8.87 -16.59 -34.70
C ARG A 63 10.32 -16.26 -34.37
N CYS A 64 11.22 -17.24 -34.46
CA CYS A 64 12.65 -17.08 -34.18
C CYS A 64 13.45 -16.56 -35.39
N GLY A 65 12.89 -16.65 -36.61
CA GLY A 65 13.58 -16.27 -37.84
C GLY A 65 14.01 -14.79 -37.86
N GLY A 66 15.25 -14.54 -38.29
CA GLY A 66 15.79 -13.18 -38.42
C GLY A 66 16.05 -12.44 -37.10
N ILE A 67 16.09 -13.12 -35.94
CA ILE A 67 16.55 -12.54 -34.69
C ILE A 67 18.06 -12.32 -34.78
N VAL A 68 18.52 -11.11 -34.43
CA VAL A 68 19.92 -10.69 -34.56
C VAL A 68 20.52 -10.46 -33.15
N GLY A 69 21.65 -11.08 -32.92
CA GLY A 69 22.40 -10.89 -31.68
C GLY A 69 23.19 -9.57 -31.61
N PRO A 70 23.76 -9.24 -30.47
CA PRO A 70 24.44 -7.95 -30.22
C PRO A 70 25.66 -7.69 -31.14
N ARG A 71 26.22 -8.73 -31.72
CA ARG A 71 27.38 -8.67 -32.68
C ARG A 71 26.97 -8.80 -34.12
N GLY A 72 25.67 -8.67 -34.45
CA GLY A 72 25.14 -8.81 -35.78
C GLY A 72 24.96 -10.26 -36.28
N GLN A 73 25.20 -11.28 -35.43
CA GLN A 73 24.96 -12.68 -35.77
C GLN A 73 23.46 -12.98 -35.77
N VAL A 74 23.00 -13.70 -36.79
CA VAL A 74 21.61 -14.16 -36.88
C VAL A 74 21.45 -15.47 -36.14
N LEU A 75 20.35 -15.63 -35.38
CA LEU A 75 20.01 -16.87 -34.68
C LEU A 75 19.88 -18.01 -35.72
N ALA A 76 20.74 -19.03 -35.59
CA ALA A 76 20.73 -20.18 -36.49
C ALA A 76 19.47 -21.02 -36.30
N ARG A 77 18.88 -21.53 -37.38
CA ARG A 77 17.73 -22.45 -37.27
C ARG A 77 18.03 -23.69 -36.44
N SER A 78 19.28 -24.17 -36.46
CA SER A 78 19.75 -25.29 -35.66
C SER A 78 19.79 -25.00 -34.14
N ALA A 79 19.62 -23.75 -33.71
CA ALA A 79 19.50 -23.36 -32.32
C ALA A 79 18.02 -23.29 -31.85
N VAL A 80 17.07 -23.58 -32.72
CA VAL A 80 15.64 -23.69 -32.39
C VAL A 80 15.26 -25.16 -32.28
N HIS A 81 14.83 -25.59 -31.12
CA HIS A 81 14.55 -26.97 -30.77
C HIS A 81 13.08 -27.14 -30.36
N LEU A 82 12.55 -28.34 -30.55
CA LEU A 82 11.26 -28.77 -30.00
C LEU A 82 11.49 -29.57 -28.72
N ALA A 83 10.77 -29.22 -27.63
CA ALA A 83 10.71 -29.99 -26.42
C ALA A 83 9.27 -30.44 -26.14
N VAL A 84 9.06 -31.75 -26.02
CA VAL A 84 7.78 -32.34 -25.65
C VAL A 84 7.88 -32.78 -24.19
N VAL A 85 7.11 -32.14 -23.33
CA VAL A 85 7.02 -32.44 -21.90
C VAL A 85 5.80 -33.33 -21.65
N LEU A 86 6.03 -34.55 -21.20
CA LEU A 86 4.97 -35.49 -20.88
C LEU A 86 4.53 -35.37 -19.42
N THR A 87 3.20 -35.26 -19.23
CA THR A 87 2.57 -35.22 -17.91
C THR A 87 2.23 -36.65 -17.50
N GLY A 88 2.96 -37.21 -16.51
CA GLY A 88 2.73 -38.54 -15.96
C GLY A 88 4.02 -39.34 -15.77
N ASP A 89 3.95 -40.34 -14.88
CA ASP A 89 5.03 -41.32 -14.68
C ASP A 89 5.04 -42.32 -15.84
N LEU A 90 5.96 -42.13 -16.77
CA LEU A 90 6.24 -43.08 -17.84
C LEU A 90 7.54 -43.79 -17.54
N ASP A 91 7.48 -45.11 -17.41
CA ASP A 91 8.65 -45.96 -17.13
C ASP A 91 9.67 -46.00 -18.31
N GLU A 92 9.25 -45.67 -19.51
CA GLU A 92 10.11 -45.55 -20.70
C GLU A 92 9.73 -44.31 -21.55
N VAL A 93 10.71 -43.41 -21.77
CA VAL A 93 10.57 -42.28 -22.70
C VAL A 93 10.80 -42.79 -24.13
N PRO A 94 9.81 -42.70 -25.03
CA PRO A 94 9.99 -43.14 -26.41
C PRO A 94 11.12 -42.37 -27.10
N GLY A 95 12.15 -43.05 -27.50
CA GLY A 95 13.27 -42.45 -28.23
C GLY A 95 12.98 -42.27 -29.72
N ARG A 96 13.20 -41.04 -30.22
CA ARG A 96 13.27 -40.59 -31.62
C ARG A 96 11.95 -40.22 -32.29
N GLY A 97 11.65 -38.94 -32.17
CA GLY A 97 10.75 -38.14 -33.01
C GLY A 97 11.40 -36.81 -33.36
N LEU A 98 10.65 -35.88 -33.95
CA LEU A 98 11.08 -34.53 -34.37
C LEU A 98 11.58 -33.60 -33.22
N GLY A 99 11.52 -34.03 -31.95
CA GLY A 99 11.92 -33.22 -30.79
C GLY A 99 12.51 -34.01 -29.62
N GLN A 100 13.01 -33.31 -28.62
CA GLN A 100 13.48 -33.88 -27.37
C GLN A 100 12.24 -34.16 -26.48
N VAL A 101 11.97 -35.44 -26.20
CA VAL A 101 10.91 -35.84 -25.27
C VAL A 101 11.49 -35.93 -23.85
N ILE A 102 10.85 -35.28 -22.91
CA ILE A 102 11.26 -35.27 -21.49
C ILE A 102 10.02 -35.41 -20.59
N THR A 103 10.18 -35.88 -19.38
CA THR A 103 9.15 -35.86 -18.34
C THR A 103 9.20 -34.54 -17.56
N GLU A 104 8.10 -34.20 -16.86
CA GLU A 104 8.01 -32.99 -16.02
C GLU A 104 9.23 -32.81 -15.12
N GLY A 105 9.66 -33.82 -14.36
CA GLY A 105 10.79 -33.76 -13.43
C GLY A 105 12.18 -33.56 -14.08
N ARG A 106 12.27 -33.56 -15.41
CA ARG A 106 13.54 -33.39 -16.16
C ARG A 106 13.63 -32.09 -16.98
N VAL A 107 12.67 -31.20 -16.84
CA VAL A 107 12.64 -29.92 -17.56
C VAL A 107 13.88 -29.06 -17.29
N ALA A 108 14.44 -29.12 -16.09
CA ALA A 108 15.69 -28.44 -15.72
C ALA A 108 16.88 -28.81 -16.61
N GLU A 109 16.85 -29.97 -17.28
CA GLU A 109 17.93 -30.39 -18.18
C GLU A 109 18.05 -29.52 -19.44
N LEU A 110 16.97 -28.83 -19.84
CA LEU A 110 16.97 -27.92 -20.99
C LEU A 110 17.86 -26.67 -20.73
N PHE A 111 18.10 -26.34 -19.48
CA PHE A 111 18.92 -25.18 -19.07
C PHE A 111 20.40 -25.52 -18.84
N ARG A 112 20.81 -26.78 -18.94
CA ARG A 112 22.21 -27.14 -18.72
C ARG A 112 23.12 -26.50 -19.77
N ALA A 113 24.27 -25.97 -19.30
CA ALA A 113 25.25 -25.30 -20.14
C ALA A 113 26.28 -26.23 -20.81
N ASP A 114 26.17 -27.56 -20.64
CA ASP A 114 27.12 -28.55 -21.11
C ASP A 114 27.29 -28.62 -22.65
N ARG A 115 26.33 -28.05 -23.39
CA ARG A 115 26.35 -27.91 -24.88
C ARG A 115 25.85 -26.51 -25.27
N ALA A 116 26.37 -25.46 -24.64
CA ALA A 116 25.92 -24.10 -24.89
C ALA A 116 26.14 -23.68 -26.37
N GLN A 117 25.05 -23.22 -27.01
CA GLN A 117 25.06 -22.61 -28.34
C GLN A 117 24.88 -21.10 -28.27
N LEU A 118 24.34 -20.59 -27.15
CA LEU A 118 24.08 -19.18 -26.89
C LEU A 118 24.86 -18.71 -25.69
N ASP A 119 25.56 -17.58 -25.81
CA ASP A 119 26.17 -16.89 -24.67
C ASP A 119 25.14 -16.00 -23.97
N ALA A 120 25.45 -15.51 -22.78
CA ALA A 120 24.53 -14.70 -21.96
C ALA A 120 24.03 -13.41 -22.70
N ALA A 121 24.90 -12.78 -23.49
CA ALA A 121 24.55 -11.58 -24.25
C ALA A 121 23.56 -11.92 -25.39
N LEU A 122 23.75 -13.07 -26.04
CA LEU A 122 22.87 -13.56 -27.10
C LEU A 122 21.53 -14.03 -26.50
N ILE A 123 21.52 -14.73 -25.36
CA ILE A 123 20.30 -15.11 -24.63
C ILE A 123 19.46 -13.87 -24.31
N ALA A 124 20.08 -12.82 -23.77
CA ALA A 124 19.38 -11.57 -23.46
C ALA A 124 18.79 -10.90 -24.70
N SER A 125 19.55 -10.83 -25.81
CA SER A 125 19.09 -10.23 -27.06
C SER A 125 17.98 -11.05 -27.74
N VAL A 126 18.13 -12.38 -27.80
CA VAL A 126 17.11 -13.29 -28.34
C VAL A 126 15.83 -13.22 -27.50
N GLY A 127 15.95 -13.25 -26.18
CA GLY A 127 14.81 -13.16 -25.26
C GLY A 127 14.02 -11.85 -25.41
N ALA A 128 14.72 -10.71 -25.53
CA ALA A 128 14.07 -9.41 -25.74
C ALA A 128 13.30 -9.36 -27.06
N GLN A 129 13.95 -9.70 -28.19
CA GLN A 129 13.32 -9.66 -29.49
C GLN A 129 12.20 -10.71 -29.66
N LEU A 130 12.37 -11.89 -29.06
CA LEU A 130 11.32 -12.92 -29.07
C LEU A 130 10.11 -12.44 -28.25
N GLY A 131 10.32 -11.78 -27.10
CA GLY A 131 9.25 -11.22 -26.30
C GLY A 131 8.39 -10.17 -27.01
N GLU A 132 8.99 -9.36 -27.88
CA GLU A 132 8.25 -8.42 -28.75
C GLU A 132 7.39 -9.13 -29.79
N ARG A 133 7.82 -10.30 -30.28
CA ARG A 133 7.12 -11.09 -31.30
C ARG A 133 6.06 -12.02 -30.73
N LEU A 134 6.12 -12.30 -29.44
CA LEU A 134 5.24 -13.22 -28.72
C LEU A 134 4.17 -12.48 -27.89
N SER A 135 3.40 -11.58 -28.52
CA SER A 135 2.38 -10.76 -27.86
C SER A 135 1.29 -11.56 -27.10
N GLN A 136 1.09 -12.83 -27.47
CA GLN A 136 0.10 -13.73 -26.83
C GLN A 136 0.71 -14.61 -25.72
N TYR A 137 2.01 -14.45 -25.44
CA TYR A 137 2.73 -15.18 -24.40
C TYR A 137 3.12 -14.23 -23.28
N GLN A 138 3.01 -14.69 -22.05
CA GLN A 138 3.50 -13.95 -20.89
C GLN A 138 4.92 -14.38 -20.55
N ARG A 139 5.80 -13.42 -20.33
CA ARG A 139 7.12 -13.70 -19.80
C ARG A 139 7.04 -14.10 -18.34
N VAL A 140 7.52 -15.28 -18.01
CA VAL A 140 7.66 -15.78 -16.65
C VAL A 140 9.09 -15.50 -16.18
N GLN A 141 9.25 -14.80 -15.07
CA GLN A 141 10.56 -14.62 -14.42
C GLN A 141 10.72 -15.69 -13.35
N ALA A 142 11.87 -16.35 -13.32
CA ALA A 142 12.18 -17.30 -12.27
C ALA A 142 12.25 -16.62 -10.91
N VAL A 143 11.52 -17.17 -9.95
CA VAL A 143 11.68 -16.85 -8.53
C VAL A 143 12.77 -17.75 -8.01
N GLU A 144 13.83 -17.21 -7.40
CA GLU A 144 14.88 -18.02 -6.75
C GLU A 144 14.26 -18.81 -5.58
N GLU A 145 14.15 -20.14 -5.72
CA GLU A 145 13.83 -21.01 -4.58
C GLU A 145 15.12 -21.37 -3.82
N PRO A 146 15.08 -21.37 -2.47
CA PRO A 146 16.17 -21.92 -1.69
C PRO A 146 16.15 -23.46 -1.82
N THR A 147 17.25 -24.01 -2.32
CA THR A 147 17.48 -25.45 -2.45
C THR A 147 17.40 -26.15 -1.09
N GLY A 148 16.46 -27.09 -0.93
CA GLY A 148 16.50 -28.04 0.18
C GLY A 148 15.18 -28.49 0.81
N ALA A 149 14.02 -28.35 0.20
CA ALA A 149 12.77 -28.84 0.78
C ALA A 149 12.10 -29.92 -0.10
N LEU A 150 11.84 -31.07 0.50
CA LEU A 150 11.07 -32.20 -0.03
C LEU A 150 9.53 -31.99 0.06
N ILE A 151 9.07 -30.77 0.21
CA ILE A 151 7.65 -30.40 0.36
C ILE A 151 7.33 -29.36 -0.72
N ALA A 152 6.20 -29.50 -1.42
CA ALA A 152 5.79 -28.54 -2.45
C ALA A 152 5.65 -27.13 -1.85
N ALA A 153 6.18 -26.12 -2.54
CA ALA A 153 6.20 -24.74 -2.03
C ALA A 153 4.79 -24.19 -1.70
N GLU A 154 3.76 -24.75 -2.33
CA GLU A 154 2.34 -24.42 -2.07
C GLU A 154 1.85 -24.98 -0.74
N ASP A 155 2.19 -26.22 -0.40
CA ASP A 155 1.83 -26.83 0.88
C ASP A 155 2.54 -26.11 2.04
N VAL A 156 3.79 -25.66 1.84
CA VAL A 156 4.53 -24.87 2.82
C VAL A 156 3.93 -23.47 2.98
N VAL A 157 3.49 -22.84 1.88
CA VAL A 157 2.83 -21.53 1.93
C VAL A 157 1.46 -21.65 2.60
N GLU A 158 0.69 -22.70 2.29
CA GLU A 158 -0.63 -22.92 2.88
C GLU A 158 -0.52 -23.27 4.38
N ASP A 159 0.42 -24.11 4.78
CA ASP A 159 0.74 -24.39 6.18
C ASP A 159 1.25 -23.16 6.93
N GLN A 160 2.13 -22.36 6.32
CA GLN A 160 2.61 -21.11 6.92
C GLN A 160 1.50 -20.06 7.04
N VAL A 161 0.60 -19.97 6.05
CA VAL A 161 -0.61 -19.15 6.13
C VAL A 161 -1.49 -19.64 7.28
N GLN A 162 -1.72 -20.94 7.41
CA GLN A 162 -2.53 -21.50 8.52
C GLN A 162 -1.88 -21.27 9.89
N VAL A 163 -0.56 -21.40 10.00
CA VAL A 163 0.18 -21.08 11.24
C VAL A 163 0.09 -19.59 11.55
N ALA A 164 0.25 -18.71 10.55
CA ALA A 164 0.08 -17.28 10.71
C ALA A 164 -1.37 -16.89 11.07
N GLN A 165 -2.36 -17.65 10.57
CA GLN A 165 -3.78 -17.48 10.90
C GLN A 165 -4.11 -17.87 12.35
N ARG A 166 -3.45 -18.90 12.88
CA ARG A 166 -3.63 -19.35 14.28
C ARG A 166 -2.81 -18.53 15.26
N GLY A 167 -1.73 -17.92 14.80
CA GLY A 167 -0.88 -17.03 15.58
C GLY A 167 -1.46 -15.62 15.75
N GLY A 168 -0.97 -14.87 16.75
CA GLY A 168 -1.30 -13.45 16.91
C GLY A 168 -0.78 -12.59 15.76
N PHE A 169 -1.00 -11.27 15.86
CA PHE A 169 -0.52 -10.26 14.89
C PHE A 169 0.98 -10.44 14.49
N GLU A 170 1.79 -10.94 15.42
CA GLU A 170 3.22 -11.20 15.21
C GLU A 170 3.52 -12.19 14.09
N SER A 171 2.68 -13.19 13.90
CA SER A 171 2.85 -14.19 12.85
C SER A 171 2.69 -13.58 11.46
N TRP A 172 1.84 -12.57 11.30
CA TRP A 172 1.66 -11.83 10.04
C TRP A 172 2.82 -10.89 9.73
N LEU A 173 3.53 -10.38 10.73
CA LEU A 173 4.74 -9.57 10.53
C LEU A 173 5.88 -10.38 9.92
N THR A 174 5.93 -11.67 10.21
CA THR A 174 7.01 -12.56 9.73
C THR A 174 6.68 -13.25 8.42
N PHE A 175 5.40 -13.35 8.07
CA PHE A 175 4.94 -14.01 6.85
C PHE A 175 4.71 -13.01 5.72
N LEU A 176 5.26 -13.29 4.54
CA LEU A 176 4.96 -12.60 3.30
C LEU A 176 4.45 -13.60 2.26
N HIS A 177 3.29 -13.34 1.71
CA HIS A 177 2.83 -14.08 0.54
C HIS A 177 3.83 -13.90 -0.63
N PRO A 178 4.04 -14.90 -1.51
CA PRO A 178 4.99 -14.81 -2.63
C PRO A 178 4.86 -13.54 -3.49
N GLN A 179 3.63 -13.08 -3.74
CA GLN A 179 3.39 -11.82 -4.45
C GLN A 179 3.93 -10.60 -3.69
N GLN A 180 3.76 -10.57 -2.38
CA GLN A 180 4.30 -9.51 -1.54
C GLN A 180 5.84 -9.57 -1.48
N GLN A 181 6.41 -10.76 -1.43
CA GLN A 181 7.86 -10.98 -1.46
C GLN A 181 8.49 -10.43 -2.75
N ALA A 182 7.84 -10.63 -3.90
CA ALA A 182 8.28 -10.07 -5.18
C ALA A 182 8.32 -8.53 -5.16
N VAL A 183 7.31 -7.88 -4.54
CA VAL A 183 7.27 -6.42 -4.37
C VAL A 183 8.37 -5.93 -3.43
N VAL A 184 8.66 -6.68 -2.34
CA VAL A 184 9.73 -6.34 -1.39
C VAL A 184 11.11 -6.32 -2.05
N SER A 185 11.42 -7.28 -2.90
CA SER A 185 12.76 -7.43 -3.51
C SER A 185 12.96 -6.66 -4.82
N ARG A 186 11.88 -6.16 -5.44
CA ARG A 186 11.92 -5.48 -6.73
C ARG A 186 12.78 -4.22 -6.72
N ASN A 187 13.59 -4.03 -7.75
CA ASN A 187 14.36 -2.80 -7.93
C ASN A 187 13.56 -1.76 -8.73
N TYR A 188 13.43 -0.56 -8.18
CA TYR A 188 12.75 0.56 -8.82
C TYR A 188 13.77 1.61 -9.25
N GLY A 189 13.73 2.04 -10.52
CA GLY A 189 14.64 3.04 -11.08
C GLY A 189 14.42 4.48 -10.57
N GLY A 190 13.50 4.69 -9.63
CA GLY A 190 13.15 5.99 -9.04
C GLY A 190 12.08 5.83 -7.96
N PRO A 191 11.32 6.89 -7.63
CA PRO A 191 10.19 6.82 -6.71
C PRO A 191 9.20 5.72 -7.09
N ALA A 192 8.76 4.94 -6.12
CA ALA A 192 7.83 3.84 -6.31
C ALA A 192 6.61 3.95 -5.39
N ARG A 193 5.51 3.31 -5.78
CA ARG A 193 4.26 3.31 -5.03
C ARG A 193 3.75 1.89 -4.79
N ILE A 194 3.25 1.64 -3.59
CA ILE A 194 2.48 0.44 -3.25
C ILE A 194 1.09 0.89 -2.81
N SER A 195 0.07 0.40 -3.50
CA SER A 195 -1.32 0.68 -3.19
C SER A 195 -2.13 -0.61 -3.00
N GLY A 196 -3.39 -0.46 -2.66
CA GLY A 196 -4.34 -1.55 -2.50
C GLY A 196 -5.35 -1.26 -1.39
N PRO A 197 -6.46 -1.99 -1.32
CA PRO A 197 -7.49 -1.81 -0.32
C PRO A 197 -6.99 -2.04 1.12
N ALA A 198 -7.85 -1.72 2.11
CA ALA A 198 -7.58 -2.04 3.50
C ALA A 198 -7.26 -3.53 3.68
N GLY A 199 -6.36 -3.86 4.60
CA GLY A 199 -6.06 -5.24 4.99
C GLY A 199 -5.16 -6.04 4.04
N THR A 200 -4.66 -5.45 2.93
CA THR A 200 -3.80 -6.14 1.96
C THR A 200 -2.33 -6.25 2.36
N GLY A 201 -1.97 -5.84 3.59
CA GLY A 201 -0.60 -5.97 4.11
C GLY A 201 0.39 -4.91 3.62
N LYS A 202 -0.08 -3.76 3.12
CA LYS A 202 0.78 -2.66 2.62
C LYS A 202 1.89 -2.27 3.59
N THR A 203 1.56 -2.04 4.86
CA THR A 203 2.53 -1.68 5.92
C THR A 203 3.53 -2.80 6.18
N VAL A 204 3.08 -4.06 6.17
CA VAL A 204 3.97 -5.24 6.31
C VAL A 204 4.99 -5.27 5.17
N VAL A 205 4.52 -5.12 3.93
CA VAL A 205 5.39 -5.03 2.74
C VAL A 205 6.37 -3.85 2.87
N ALA A 206 5.91 -2.69 3.37
CA ALA A 206 6.76 -1.52 3.60
C ALA A 206 7.89 -1.79 4.61
N LEU A 207 7.59 -2.46 5.74
CA LEU A 207 8.59 -2.82 6.75
C LEU A 207 9.60 -3.85 6.24
N HIS A 208 9.14 -4.88 5.52
CA HIS A 208 10.03 -5.83 4.87
C HIS A 208 10.90 -5.19 3.79
N ARG A 209 10.35 -4.28 3.00
CA ARG A 209 11.10 -3.49 2.04
C ARG A 209 12.16 -2.62 2.71
N LEU A 210 11.81 -2.00 3.82
CA LEU A 210 12.74 -1.22 4.63
C LEU A 210 13.92 -2.09 5.12
N ARG A 211 13.64 -3.31 5.62
CA ARG A 211 14.65 -4.31 5.97
C ARG A 211 15.53 -4.68 4.77
N TYR A 212 14.91 -4.94 3.61
CA TYR A 212 15.61 -5.25 2.37
C TYR A 212 16.57 -4.12 1.96
N LEU A 213 16.13 -2.87 2.00
CA LEU A 213 16.93 -1.69 1.67
C LEU A 213 18.04 -1.45 2.71
N ALA A 214 17.75 -1.64 3.99
CA ALA A 214 18.74 -1.50 5.05
C ALA A 214 19.90 -2.48 4.92
N ARG A 215 19.65 -3.70 4.44
CA ARG A 215 20.72 -4.70 4.18
C ARG A 215 21.58 -4.39 2.97
N ARG A 216 21.09 -3.56 2.02
CA ARG A 216 21.73 -3.28 0.73
C ARG A 216 22.29 -1.87 0.59
N SER A 217 22.08 -1.03 1.57
CA SER A 217 22.56 0.37 1.57
C SER A 217 23.45 0.62 2.78
N THR A 218 24.24 1.68 2.66
CA THR A 218 25.02 2.23 3.78
C THR A 218 24.43 3.50 4.27
N GLY A 219 24.19 3.95 5.34
CA GLY A 219 23.59 5.20 5.77
C GLY A 219 22.22 5.02 6.41
N PRO A 220 21.67 6.11 6.97
CA PRO A 220 20.40 6.06 7.68
C PRO A 220 19.22 5.89 6.72
N LEU A 221 18.14 5.28 7.22
CA LEU A 221 16.86 5.20 6.54
C LEU A 221 15.79 5.95 7.33
N LEU A 222 14.79 6.45 6.65
CA LEU A 222 13.64 7.11 7.25
C LEU A 222 12.36 6.32 6.96
N PHE A 223 11.63 5.96 8.02
CA PHE A 223 10.23 5.52 7.92
C PHE A 223 9.36 6.62 8.52
N THR A 224 8.44 7.15 7.72
CA THR A 224 7.59 8.25 8.16
C THR A 224 6.12 8.03 7.79
N THR A 225 5.24 8.65 8.54
CA THR A 225 3.80 8.63 8.34
C THR A 225 3.19 9.96 8.78
N PHE A 226 1.93 10.20 8.42
CA PHE A 226 1.18 11.36 8.90
C PHE A 226 0.72 11.20 10.36
N VAL A 227 0.28 10.01 10.74
CA VAL A 227 -0.33 9.72 12.05
C VAL A 227 0.73 9.71 13.16
N ARG A 228 0.47 10.43 14.24
CA ARG A 228 1.45 10.68 15.32
C ARG A 228 1.85 9.41 16.08
N THR A 229 0.94 8.47 16.30
CA THR A 229 1.15 7.27 17.12
C THR A 229 1.81 6.12 16.36
N LEU A 230 1.62 6.04 15.04
CA LEU A 230 2.11 4.94 14.21
C LEU A 230 3.64 4.73 14.22
N PRO A 231 4.49 5.77 14.25
CA PRO A 231 5.94 5.54 14.23
C PRO A 231 6.44 4.66 15.36
N LEU A 232 5.87 4.76 16.57
CA LEU A 232 6.26 3.92 17.71
C LEU A 232 5.84 2.47 17.51
N VAL A 233 4.63 2.25 17.01
CA VAL A 233 4.11 0.91 16.71
C VAL A 233 4.93 0.24 15.60
N HIS A 234 5.23 0.98 14.53
CA HIS A 234 6.06 0.46 13.43
C HIS A 234 7.51 0.22 13.84
N LYS A 235 8.05 1.06 14.73
CA LYS A 235 9.38 0.83 15.32
C LYS A 235 9.40 -0.48 16.09
N ALA A 236 8.46 -0.70 17.01
CA ALA A 236 8.35 -1.93 17.77
C ALA A 236 8.18 -3.16 16.85
N SER A 237 7.40 -3.04 15.77
CA SER A 237 7.25 -4.09 14.77
C SER A 237 8.54 -4.37 14.00
N PHE A 238 9.28 -3.32 13.63
CA PHE A 238 10.55 -3.47 12.91
C PHE A 238 11.67 -4.03 13.79
N GLU A 239 11.71 -3.64 15.07
CA GLU A 239 12.66 -4.19 16.05
C GLU A 239 12.48 -5.70 16.24
N ARG A 240 11.24 -6.20 16.16
CA ARG A 240 10.97 -7.66 16.16
C ARG A 240 11.37 -8.32 14.84
N LEU A 241 11.13 -7.66 13.70
CA LEU A 241 11.44 -8.17 12.36
C LEU A 241 12.94 -8.19 12.05
N ALA A 242 13.69 -7.19 12.50
CA ALA A 242 15.09 -6.99 12.17
C ALA A 242 15.82 -6.19 13.26
N PRO A 243 15.99 -6.77 14.47
CA PRO A 243 16.61 -6.07 15.61
C PRO A 243 18.02 -5.55 15.28
N GLU A 244 18.77 -6.28 14.46
CA GLU A 244 20.13 -5.94 14.04
C GLU A 244 20.22 -4.68 13.15
N LEU A 245 19.08 -4.21 12.61
CA LEU A 245 19.01 -3.06 11.71
C LEU A 245 18.25 -1.88 12.32
N ALA A 246 17.70 -2.03 13.52
CA ALA A 246 16.79 -1.06 14.15
C ALA A 246 17.44 0.33 14.29
N ASP A 247 18.70 0.40 14.70
CA ASP A 247 19.43 1.65 14.90
C ASP A 247 19.72 2.42 13.60
N ARG A 248 19.60 1.76 12.46
CA ARG A 248 19.77 2.40 11.14
C ARG A 248 18.54 3.08 10.63
N VAL A 249 17.38 2.82 11.24
CA VAL A 249 16.09 3.32 10.78
C VAL A 249 15.52 4.32 11.76
N ARG A 250 15.25 5.52 11.27
CA ARG A 250 14.52 6.53 12.03
C ARG A 250 13.02 6.40 11.76
N PHE A 251 12.26 6.10 12.82
CA PHE A 251 10.80 6.09 12.80
C PHE A 251 10.27 7.39 13.39
N THR A 252 9.54 8.18 12.59
CA THR A 252 8.98 9.46 13.07
C THR A 252 7.79 9.89 12.20
N ASN A 253 6.90 10.73 12.71
CA ASN A 253 5.94 11.39 11.83
C ASN A 253 6.57 12.62 11.15
N LEU A 254 6.04 12.98 9.98
CA LEU A 254 6.61 14.04 9.15
C LEU A 254 6.73 15.39 9.87
N HIS A 255 5.74 15.77 10.68
CA HIS A 255 5.76 17.04 11.41
C HIS A 255 6.80 17.05 12.54
N ALA A 256 7.00 15.93 13.23
CA ALA A 256 8.04 15.81 14.24
C ALA A 256 9.44 15.89 13.61
N TRP A 257 9.63 15.19 12.48
CA TRP A 257 10.85 15.29 11.69
C TRP A 257 11.15 16.74 11.29
N ALA A 258 10.16 17.42 10.71
CA ALA A 258 10.33 18.80 10.22
C ALA A 258 10.67 19.78 11.36
N ARG A 259 10.02 19.67 12.51
CA ARG A 259 10.34 20.52 13.70
C ARG A 259 11.75 20.29 14.22
N GLU A 260 12.19 19.04 14.29
CA GLU A 260 13.54 18.70 14.75
C GLU A 260 14.59 19.18 13.74
N PHE A 261 14.34 19.01 12.45
CA PHE A 261 15.19 19.52 11.39
C PHE A 261 15.33 21.04 11.46
N LEU A 262 14.23 21.78 11.60
CA LEU A 262 14.25 23.25 11.75
C LEU A 262 15.01 23.66 13.00
N ARG A 263 14.78 23.00 14.14
CA ARG A 263 15.52 23.27 15.37
C ARG A 263 17.03 23.04 15.20
N SER A 264 17.43 21.98 14.52
CA SER A 264 18.85 21.71 14.24
C SER A 264 19.51 22.76 13.35
N ARG A 265 18.69 23.56 12.63
CA ARG A 265 19.12 24.69 11.79
C ARG A 265 18.98 26.05 12.49
N GLY A 266 18.66 26.07 13.79
CA GLY A 266 18.52 27.30 14.56
C GLY A 266 17.18 28.03 14.38
N HIS A 267 16.18 27.40 13.76
CA HIS A 267 14.84 27.98 13.65
C HIS A 267 14.01 27.69 14.89
N GLU A 268 13.49 28.72 15.52
CA GLU A 268 12.48 28.58 16.58
C GLU A 268 11.08 28.53 15.97
N VAL A 269 10.41 27.39 16.16
CA VAL A 269 9.06 27.15 15.65
C VAL A 269 8.14 26.78 16.80
N THR A 270 7.22 27.69 17.14
CA THR A 270 6.24 27.50 18.18
C THR A 270 4.91 27.01 17.61
N VAL A 271 4.54 25.75 17.91
CA VAL A 271 3.27 25.16 17.51
C VAL A 271 2.41 24.90 18.75
N HIS A 272 1.24 25.51 18.81
CA HIS A 272 0.28 25.31 19.88
C HIS A 272 -1.13 25.20 19.32
N SER A 273 -1.67 23.97 19.25
CA SER A 273 -2.93 23.66 18.56
C SER A 273 -4.12 24.51 19.07
N GLY A 274 -4.29 24.65 20.39
CA GLY A 274 -5.39 25.44 20.95
C GLY A 274 -5.28 26.96 20.65
N GLN A 275 -4.06 27.50 20.60
CA GLN A 275 -3.87 28.90 20.24
C GLN A 275 -4.01 29.13 18.74
N SER A 276 -3.61 28.17 17.89
CA SER A 276 -3.86 28.21 16.45
C SER A 276 -5.37 28.14 16.15
N GLU A 277 -6.12 27.35 16.93
CA GLU A 277 -7.59 27.30 16.85
C GLU A 277 -8.21 28.66 17.22
N THR A 278 -7.72 29.27 18.28
CA THR A 278 -8.17 30.61 18.69
C THR A 278 -7.83 31.67 17.63
N ALA A 279 -6.64 31.57 17.00
CA ALA A 279 -6.25 32.47 15.92
C ALA A 279 -7.17 32.34 14.70
N PHE A 280 -7.52 31.10 14.33
CA PHE A 280 -8.46 30.84 13.25
C PHE A 280 -9.88 31.38 13.58
N SER A 281 -10.34 31.14 14.80
CA SER A 281 -11.67 31.63 15.25
C SER A 281 -11.75 33.16 15.18
N ARG A 282 -10.68 33.88 15.55
CA ARG A 282 -10.62 35.35 15.39
C ARG A 282 -10.66 35.77 13.93
N ALA A 283 -9.88 35.13 13.07
CA ALA A 283 -9.87 35.41 11.64
C ALA A 283 -11.26 35.13 11.03
N TRP A 284 -11.91 34.04 11.44
CA TRP A 284 -13.27 33.72 11.04
C TRP A 284 -14.26 34.83 11.44
N MET A 285 -14.23 35.28 12.70
CA MET A 285 -15.14 36.34 13.19
C MET A 285 -15.02 37.62 12.38
N ALA A 286 -13.81 37.97 11.95
CA ALA A 286 -13.56 39.17 11.12
C ALA A 286 -14.06 39.04 9.65
N ASN A 287 -14.24 37.81 9.13
CA ASN A 287 -14.60 37.56 7.74
C ASN A 287 -15.96 36.84 7.60
N ARG A 288 -16.66 36.55 8.73
CA ARG A 288 -17.79 35.65 8.75
C ARG A 288 -18.98 36.11 7.89
N GLU A 289 -19.28 37.43 7.84
CA GLU A 289 -20.41 37.93 7.08
C GLU A 289 -20.29 37.58 5.61
N ALA A 290 -19.14 37.89 5.01
CA ALA A 290 -18.85 37.61 3.62
C ALA A 290 -18.83 36.11 3.28
N LEU A 291 -18.46 35.25 4.24
CA LEU A 291 -18.30 33.81 4.03
C LEU A 291 -19.57 33.02 4.37
N ARG A 292 -20.42 33.49 5.32
CA ARG A 292 -21.69 32.83 5.66
C ARG A 292 -22.71 32.87 4.52
N GLU A 293 -22.63 33.86 3.65
CA GLU A 293 -23.43 33.89 2.42
C GLU A 293 -23.12 32.73 1.47
N ILE A 294 -21.90 32.17 1.58
CA ILE A 294 -21.41 31.08 0.73
C ILE A 294 -21.59 29.74 1.44
N GLU A 295 -21.05 29.62 2.68
CA GLU A 295 -21.16 28.46 3.54
C GLU A 295 -21.02 28.88 5.02
N GLY A 296 -22.02 28.51 5.83
CA GLY A 296 -22.08 28.89 7.25
C GLY A 296 -21.19 28.07 8.17
N LYS A 297 -20.71 26.90 7.72
CA LYS A 297 -19.94 25.97 8.54
C LYS A 297 -18.48 26.42 8.63
N VAL A 298 -18.01 26.84 9.79
CA VAL A 298 -16.62 27.28 10.03
C VAL A 298 -15.60 26.19 9.71
N GLY A 299 -15.93 24.93 9.98
CA GLY A 299 -15.07 23.77 9.69
C GLY A 299 -14.77 23.61 8.19
N TYR A 300 -15.72 23.96 7.32
CA TYR A 300 -15.52 23.97 5.88
C TYR A 300 -14.35 24.91 5.49
N TRP A 301 -14.38 26.13 5.98
CA TRP A 301 -13.35 27.13 5.69
C TRP A 301 -12.01 26.81 6.35
N ARG A 302 -12.06 26.19 7.54
CA ARG A 302 -10.84 25.69 8.17
C ARG A 302 -10.14 24.67 7.28
N THR A 303 -10.89 23.72 6.75
CA THR A 303 -10.36 22.71 5.83
C THR A 303 -9.86 23.32 4.52
N GLU A 304 -10.56 24.33 3.98
CA GLU A 304 -10.12 25.03 2.77
C GLU A 304 -8.76 25.71 2.98
N VAL A 305 -8.57 26.40 4.10
CA VAL A 305 -7.29 27.04 4.44
C VAL A 305 -6.21 25.97 4.66
N ASP A 306 -6.49 24.95 5.46
CA ASP A 306 -5.50 23.96 5.83
C ASP A 306 -5.06 23.06 4.66
N ARG A 307 -6.02 22.56 3.87
CA ARG A 307 -5.76 21.52 2.87
C ARG A 307 -5.57 22.06 1.47
N VAL A 308 -6.29 23.13 1.10
CA VAL A 308 -6.24 23.67 -0.26
C VAL A 308 -5.23 24.81 -0.37
N ILE A 309 -5.20 25.74 0.56
CA ILE A 309 -4.25 26.86 0.50
C ILE A 309 -2.90 26.44 1.07
N LYS A 310 -2.80 26.21 2.37
CA LYS A 310 -1.54 25.90 3.05
C LYS A 310 -0.98 24.53 2.68
N GLY A 311 -1.85 23.51 2.66
CA GLY A 311 -1.45 22.14 2.34
C GLY A 311 -0.91 21.95 0.92
N ARG A 312 -1.26 22.84 -0.01
CA ARG A 312 -0.69 22.87 -1.36
C ARG A 312 0.47 23.87 -1.53
N GLY A 313 0.75 24.67 -0.49
CA GLY A 313 1.79 25.68 -0.52
C GLY A 313 1.45 26.86 -1.42
N VAL A 314 0.16 27.24 -1.50
CA VAL A 314 -0.31 28.39 -2.28
C VAL A 314 0.14 29.67 -1.59
N THR A 315 0.83 30.55 -2.32
CA THR A 315 1.47 31.76 -1.79
C THR A 315 0.83 33.05 -2.27
N SER A 316 -0.02 33.00 -3.30
CA SER A 316 -0.69 34.19 -3.85
C SER A 316 -2.15 33.92 -4.21
N LEU A 317 -2.97 34.99 -4.20
CA LEU A 317 -4.37 34.92 -4.65
C LEU A 317 -4.47 34.40 -6.09
N ALA A 318 -3.61 34.85 -6.99
CA ALA A 318 -3.60 34.42 -8.39
C ALA A 318 -3.33 32.92 -8.53
N GLU A 319 -2.48 32.35 -7.68
CA GLU A 319 -2.24 30.91 -7.60
C GLU A 319 -3.47 30.19 -7.03
N TYR A 320 -4.08 30.71 -5.96
CA TYR A 320 -5.30 30.16 -5.38
C TYR A 320 -6.46 30.14 -6.38
N GLN A 321 -6.62 31.18 -7.17
CA GLN A 321 -7.66 31.28 -8.21
C GLN A 321 -7.52 30.17 -9.29
N ARG A 322 -6.29 29.69 -9.54
CA ARG A 322 -6.01 28.60 -10.50
C ARG A 322 -5.95 27.21 -9.85
N THR A 323 -5.88 27.15 -8.52
CA THR A 323 -5.73 25.90 -7.79
C THR A 323 -6.97 25.00 -7.92
N SER A 324 -6.76 23.75 -8.28
CA SER A 324 -7.80 22.72 -8.29
C SER A 324 -8.25 22.40 -6.86
N ARG A 325 -9.56 22.39 -6.64
CA ARG A 325 -10.21 22.11 -5.35
C ARG A 325 -10.82 20.71 -5.34
N ARG A 326 -10.06 19.71 -5.78
CA ARG A 326 -10.54 18.32 -5.79
C ARG A 326 -11.02 17.88 -4.40
N GLY A 327 -12.12 17.17 -4.34
CA GLY A 327 -12.70 16.68 -3.09
C GLY A 327 -13.39 17.78 -2.26
N ARG A 328 -13.62 18.98 -2.84
CA ARG A 328 -14.42 20.05 -2.24
C ARG A 328 -15.71 20.22 -3.05
N GLY A 329 -16.85 20.02 -2.39
CA GLY A 329 -18.16 20.00 -3.05
C GLY A 329 -18.65 21.38 -3.51
N LEU A 330 -18.27 22.47 -2.81
CA LEU A 330 -18.77 23.81 -3.11
C LEU A 330 -17.92 24.50 -4.20
N PRO A 331 -18.51 24.91 -5.34
CA PRO A 331 -17.78 25.67 -6.36
C PRO A 331 -17.50 27.10 -5.88
N LEU A 332 -16.27 27.59 -6.08
CA LEU A 332 -15.87 28.97 -5.79
C LEU A 332 -15.39 29.66 -7.06
N ASP A 333 -16.06 30.71 -7.45
CA ASP A 333 -15.61 31.67 -8.49
C ASP A 333 -14.49 32.57 -7.97
N GLY A 334 -14.00 33.47 -8.81
CA GLY A 334 -12.92 34.39 -8.47
C GLY A 334 -13.22 35.28 -7.26
N ALA A 335 -14.41 35.86 -7.21
CA ALA A 335 -14.83 36.75 -6.11
C ALA A 335 -14.97 36.01 -4.78
N ARG A 336 -15.54 34.79 -4.81
CA ARG A 336 -15.62 33.94 -3.62
C ARG A 336 -14.25 33.52 -3.13
N ARG A 337 -13.32 33.20 -4.03
CA ARG A 337 -11.91 32.88 -3.67
C ARG A 337 -11.20 34.08 -3.05
N GLU A 338 -11.46 35.31 -3.47
CA GLU A 338 -10.93 36.52 -2.83
C GLU A 338 -11.39 36.64 -1.38
N ARG A 339 -12.66 36.36 -1.08
CA ARG A 339 -13.19 36.35 0.30
C ARG A 339 -12.49 35.28 1.16
N VAL A 340 -12.27 34.09 0.63
CA VAL A 340 -11.51 33.03 1.33
C VAL A 340 -10.06 33.42 1.52
N TRP A 341 -9.46 34.06 0.53
CA TRP A 341 -8.08 34.55 0.64
C TRP A 341 -7.94 35.62 1.74
N ALA A 342 -8.91 36.50 1.90
CA ALA A 342 -8.96 37.47 3.00
C ALA A 342 -9.00 36.78 4.38
N LEU A 343 -9.78 35.70 4.51
CA LEU A 343 -9.78 34.87 5.72
C LEU A 343 -8.39 34.27 5.98
N PHE A 344 -7.76 33.69 4.96
CA PHE A 344 -6.42 33.12 5.08
C PHE A 344 -5.39 34.18 5.52
N GLN A 345 -5.39 35.36 4.91
CA GLN A 345 -4.51 36.47 5.31
C GLN A 345 -4.77 36.93 6.76
N SER A 346 -6.03 36.99 7.17
CA SER A 346 -6.38 37.32 8.55
C SER A 346 -5.88 36.26 9.53
N TYR A 347 -5.98 34.98 9.17
CA TYR A 347 -5.44 33.87 9.97
C TYR A 347 -3.92 33.96 10.10
N GLN A 348 -3.21 34.18 9.00
CA GLN A 348 -1.74 34.34 9.02
C GLN A 348 -1.29 35.52 9.89
N ARG A 349 -1.98 36.66 9.83
CA ARG A 349 -1.70 37.80 10.74
C ARG A 349 -1.91 37.42 12.20
N CYS A 350 -3.02 36.76 12.54
CA CYS A 350 -3.31 36.31 13.91
C CYS A 350 -2.27 35.32 14.45
N LEU A 351 -1.68 34.49 13.60
CA LEU A 351 -0.56 33.60 13.97
C LEU A 351 0.72 34.43 14.20
N ALA A 352 1.07 35.29 13.24
CA ALA A 352 2.30 36.11 13.28
C ALA A 352 2.34 37.05 14.51
N GLU A 353 1.22 37.71 14.86
CA GLU A 353 1.08 38.59 16.04
C GLU A 353 1.40 37.87 17.35
N ARG A 354 1.35 36.53 17.36
CA ARG A 354 1.59 35.69 18.54
C ARG A 354 2.88 34.88 18.45
N GLY A 355 3.66 35.05 17.38
CA GLY A 355 4.83 34.23 17.12
C GLY A 355 4.51 32.74 16.95
N LEU A 356 3.30 32.41 16.45
CA LEU A 356 2.84 31.04 16.31
C LEU A 356 2.97 30.54 14.87
N HIS A 357 3.16 29.25 14.76
CA HIS A 357 3.12 28.50 13.51
C HIS A 357 2.05 27.40 13.61
N ASP A 358 1.37 27.09 12.52
CA ASP A 358 0.59 25.87 12.46
C ASP A 358 1.41 24.73 11.82
N HIS A 359 0.79 23.55 11.75
CA HIS A 359 1.46 22.36 11.21
C HIS A 359 1.91 22.51 9.74
N ASN A 360 1.16 23.24 8.91
CA ASN A 360 1.53 23.48 7.51
C ASN A 360 2.69 24.48 7.39
N ASP A 361 2.76 25.48 8.28
CA ASP A 361 3.89 26.42 8.31
C ASP A 361 5.20 25.68 8.59
N VAL A 362 5.17 24.72 9.55
CA VAL A 362 6.35 23.87 9.87
C VAL A 362 6.83 23.11 8.64
N ILE A 363 5.93 22.50 7.88
CA ILE A 363 6.28 21.75 6.67
C ILE A 363 6.82 22.68 5.59
N SER A 364 6.20 23.83 5.39
CA SER A 364 6.62 24.81 4.39
C SER A 364 8.00 25.40 4.68
N LEU A 365 8.26 25.74 5.96
CA LEU A 365 9.56 26.22 6.42
C LEU A 365 10.63 25.14 6.27
N ALA A 366 10.33 23.89 6.65
CA ALA A 366 11.26 22.78 6.51
C ALA A 366 11.62 22.52 5.03
N LEU A 367 10.64 22.61 4.12
CA LEU A 367 10.88 22.47 2.69
C LEU A 367 11.77 23.59 2.15
N ALA A 368 11.51 24.84 2.55
CA ALA A 368 12.32 25.98 2.14
C ALA A 368 13.77 25.85 2.64
N GLU A 369 13.94 25.46 3.91
CA GLU A 369 15.26 25.27 4.53
C GLU A 369 16.02 24.09 3.90
N LEU A 370 15.33 22.96 3.61
CA LEU A 370 15.94 21.80 2.97
C LEU A 370 16.44 22.11 1.56
N ARG A 371 15.72 22.97 0.82
CA ARG A 371 16.14 23.45 -0.51
C ARG A 371 17.34 24.38 -0.44
N ARG A 372 17.42 25.20 0.61
CA ARG A 372 18.57 26.09 0.84
C ARG A 372 19.80 25.28 1.20
N GLU A 373 19.65 24.30 2.09
CA GLU A 373 20.73 23.47 2.57
C GLU A 373 20.26 22.03 2.80
N PRO A 374 20.71 21.06 1.96
CA PRO A 374 20.29 19.68 2.04
C PRO A 374 20.60 19.00 3.38
N HIS A 375 19.77 18.05 3.77
CA HIS A 375 19.96 17.23 4.97
C HIS A 375 21.25 16.40 4.88
N ARG A 376 22.05 16.41 5.96
CA ARG A 376 23.28 15.61 6.04
C ARG A 376 23.34 14.82 7.35
N PRO A 377 23.74 13.52 7.32
CA PRO A 377 23.95 12.70 6.12
C PRO A 377 22.63 12.46 5.36
N PRO A 378 22.66 12.25 4.03
CA PRO A 378 21.46 11.99 3.26
C PRO A 378 20.88 10.62 3.66
N TYR A 379 19.55 10.51 3.66
CA TYR A 379 18.91 9.20 3.84
C TYR A 379 19.18 8.30 2.65
N ALA A 380 19.53 7.04 2.92
CA ALA A 380 19.70 6.02 1.89
C ALA A 380 18.36 5.67 1.23
N ALA A 381 17.28 5.65 2.01
CA ALA A 381 15.91 5.53 1.52
C ALA A 381 14.91 6.18 2.48
N VAL A 382 13.79 6.66 1.92
CA VAL A 382 12.63 7.19 2.64
C VAL A 382 11.41 6.33 2.30
N VAL A 383 10.81 5.73 3.31
CA VAL A 383 9.57 4.96 3.20
C VAL A 383 8.46 5.74 3.89
N VAL A 384 7.37 5.96 3.18
CA VAL A 384 6.24 6.77 3.63
C VAL A 384 4.99 5.90 3.69
N ASP A 385 4.44 5.69 4.87
CA ASP A 385 3.18 4.96 5.04
C ASP A 385 2.01 5.94 5.23
N GLU A 386 0.79 5.50 4.90
CA GLU A 386 -0.43 6.31 4.90
C GLU A 386 -0.28 7.62 4.09
N VAL A 387 0.37 7.53 2.93
CA VAL A 387 0.74 8.69 2.10
C VAL A 387 -0.45 9.55 1.68
N GLN A 388 -1.66 8.98 1.57
CA GLN A 388 -2.88 9.70 1.18
C GLN A 388 -3.29 10.82 2.15
N ASP A 389 -2.79 10.81 3.39
CA ASP A 389 -3.09 11.84 4.39
C ASP A 389 -2.10 13.00 4.38
N ILE A 390 -0.95 12.82 3.73
CA ILE A 390 0.10 13.84 3.64
C ILE A 390 -0.34 14.95 2.69
N THR A 391 -0.06 16.19 3.05
CA THR A 391 -0.35 17.36 2.18
C THR A 391 0.60 17.40 0.98
N LEU A 392 0.21 18.12 -0.07
CA LEU A 392 1.06 18.27 -1.26
C LEU A 392 2.44 18.88 -0.92
N THR A 393 2.47 19.87 -0.02
CA THR A 393 3.72 20.44 0.49
C THR A 393 4.56 19.41 1.25
N GLY A 394 3.91 18.52 2.02
CA GLY A 394 4.57 17.41 2.69
C GLY A 394 5.18 16.40 1.71
N LEU A 395 4.50 16.10 0.60
CA LEU A 395 5.04 15.24 -0.45
C LEU A 395 6.26 15.87 -1.14
N ARG A 396 6.22 17.19 -1.39
CA ARG A 396 7.37 17.92 -1.94
C ARG A 396 8.57 17.88 -0.98
N LEU A 397 8.33 18.01 0.33
CA LEU A 397 9.36 17.86 1.36
C LEU A 397 9.98 16.46 1.35
N LEU A 398 9.15 15.41 1.26
CA LEU A 398 9.61 14.02 1.21
C LEU A 398 10.42 13.70 -0.05
N ARG A 399 9.99 14.23 -1.20
CA ARG A 399 10.74 14.12 -2.46
C ARG A 399 12.10 14.77 -2.35
N GLU A 400 12.16 16.00 -1.85
CA GLU A 400 13.41 16.74 -1.66
C GLU A 400 14.36 16.00 -0.71
N LEU A 401 13.81 15.40 0.36
CA LEU A 401 14.56 14.65 1.35
C LEU A 401 15.12 13.32 0.80
N ALA A 402 14.35 12.62 -0.03
CA ALA A 402 14.73 11.34 -0.61
C ALA A 402 15.65 11.50 -1.82
N GLY A 403 15.42 12.53 -2.64
CA GLY A 403 15.99 12.67 -3.98
C GLY A 403 15.38 11.68 -5.00
N ASP A 404 15.76 11.82 -6.25
CA ASP A 404 15.15 11.11 -7.39
C ASP A 404 15.88 9.77 -7.74
N GLY A 405 16.84 9.32 -6.94
CA GLY A 405 17.63 8.11 -7.21
C GLY A 405 16.84 6.80 -7.11
N PRO A 406 17.40 5.70 -7.64
CA PRO A 406 16.78 4.38 -7.55
C PRO A 406 16.53 3.93 -6.11
N ASN A 407 15.36 3.35 -5.84
CA ASN A 407 14.96 2.80 -4.53
C ASN A 407 14.97 3.80 -3.36
N ARG A 408 15.05 5.12 -3.61
CA ARG A 408 15.20 6.11 -2.54
C ARG A 408 13.89 6.58 -1.93
N LEU A 409 12.78 6.54 -2.67
CA LEU A 409 11.46 6.95 -2.19
C LEU A 409 10.44 5.85 -2.45
N LEU A 410 9.82 5.35 -1.39
CA LEU A 410 8.68 4.43 -1.46
C LEU A 410 7.46 5.09 -0.79
N LEU A 411 6.37 5.18 -1.54
CA LEU A 411 5.10 5.73 -1.10
C LEU A 411 4.08 4.60 -0.94
N VAL A 412 3.54 4.44 0.25
CA VAL A 412 2.62 3.36 0.59
C VAL A 412 1.31 3.96 1.05
N GLY A 413 0.18 3.52 0.50
CA GLY A 413 -1.11 4.07 0.90
C GLY A 413 -2.31 3.51 0.14
N ASP A 414 -3.46 4.06 0.48
CA ASP A 414 -4.76 3.68 -0.06
C ASP A 414 -5.62 4.94 -0.25
N GLY A 415 -5.88 5.33 -1.48
CA GLY A 415 -6.70 6.50 -1.78
C GLY A 415 -8.13 6.42 -1.21
N GLN A 416 -8.70 5.22 -1.07
CA GLN A 416 -10.04 5.03 -0.49
C GLN A 416 -10.08 5.31 1.02
N GLN A 417 -8.96 5.17 1.73
CA GLN A 417 -8.85 5.47 3.15
C GLN A 417 -8.50 6.93 3.44
N GLN A 418 -8.62 7.83 2.49
CA GLN A 418 -8.40 9.26 2.71
C GLN A 418 -9.51 9.84 3.57
N VAL A 419 -9.23 10.10 4.84
CA VAL A 419 -10.19 10.70 5.80
C VAL A 419 -10.08 12.23 5.90
N TYR A 420 -9.24 12.84 5.08
CA TYR A 420 -9.08 14.29 5.00
C TYR A 420 -9.46 14.77 3.60
N PRO A 421 -10.33 15.80 3.47
CA PRO A 421 -10.68 16.36 2.17
C PRO A 421 -9.47 17.08 1.54
N GLY A 422 -9.46 17.18 0.20
CA GLY A 422 -8.40 17.86 -0.54
C GLY A 422 -7.50 16.89 -1.30
N GLY A 423 -8.00 16.32 -2.41
CA GLY A 423 -7.23 15.40 -3.26
C GLY A 423 -6.08 16.09 -4.02
N TRP A 424 -4.99 15.36 -4.18
CA TRP A 424 -3.83 15.70 -5.01
C TRP A 424 -3.39 14.45 -5.79
N ARG A 425 -2.57 14.63 -6.81
CA ARG A 425 -1.86 13.55 -7.50
C ARG A 425 -0.38 13.61 -7.18
N LEU A 426 0.31 12.48 -7.19
CA LEU A 426 1.77 12.44 -7.02
C LEU A 426 2.50 13.29 -8.05
N SER A 427 1.94 13.40 -9.26
CA SER A 427 2.43 14.31 -10.31
C SER A 427 2.40 15.78 -9.90
N ASP A 428 1.43 16.21 -9.06
CA ASP A 428 1.35 17.59 -8.55
C ASP A 428 2.52 17.94 -7.60
N ALA A 429 3.10 16.90 -6.97
CA ALA A 429 4.34 17.03 -6.18
C ALA A 429 5.61 16.83 -7.02
N GLY A 430 5.47 16.57 -8.32
CA GLY A 430 6.58 16.24 -9.22
C GLY A 430 7.17 14.85 -8.96
N ILE A 431 6.41 13.91 -8.38
CA ILE A 431 6.86 12.54 -8.10
C ILE A 431 6.39 11.63 -9.22
N PRO A 432 7.25 11.22 -10.16
CA PRO A 432 6.88 10.33 -11.24
C PRO A 432 6.89 8.89 -10.74
N VAL A 433 5.76 8.19 -10.82
CA VAL A 433 5.62 6.78 -10.42
C VAL A 433 5.14 5.86 -11.55
N GLN A 434 4.99 6.37 -12.78
CA GLN A 434 4.55 5.58 -13.93
C GLN A 434 5.46 4.35 -14.13
N GLY A 435 4.85 3.18 -14.27
CA GLY A 435 5.56 1.91 -14.40
C GLY A 435 6.26 1.42 -13.12
N ARG A 436 6.07 2.12 -11.98
CA ARG A 436 6.65 1.79 -10.67
C ARG A 436 5.57 1.76 -9.57
N GLY A 437 4.36 1.43 -9.94
CA GLY A 437 3.23 1.22 -9.03
C GLY A 437 2.93 -0.26 -8.87
N GLU A 438 2.76 -0.71 -7.63
CA GLU A 438 2.31 -2.05 -7.28
C GLU A 438 0.94 -1.98 -6.62
N VAL A 439 0.05 -2.91 -6.95
CA VAL A 439 -1.29 -2.98 -6.37
C VAL A 439 -1.49 -4.31 -5.68
N LEU A 440 -1.65 -4.27 -4.36
CA LEU A 440 -1.97 -5.46 -3.55
C LEU A 440 -3.49 -5.66 -3.54
N ARG A 441 -3.97 -6.87 -3.86
CA ARG A 441 -5.40 -7.15 -4.03
C ARG A 441 -5.99 -8.07 -2.97
N VAL A 442 -5.19 -8.96 -2.40
CA VAL A 442 -5.66 -9.95 -1.44
C VAL A 442 -5.67 -9.37 -0.03
N ASN A 443 -6.80 -9.46 0.65
CA ASN A 443 -6.94 -9.02 2.03
C ASN A 443 -6.56 -10.17 2.99
N TYR A 444 -5.46 -9.98 3.68
CA TYR A 444 -4.92 -10.94 4.65
C TYR A 444 -5.31 -10.62 6.10
N ARG A 445 -5.84 -9.43 6.36
CA ARG A 445 -6.18 -8.97 7.72
C ARG A 445 -7.57 -9.40 8.14
N ASN A 446 -8.57 -8.92 7.41
CA ASN A 446 -9.96 -9.06 7.81
C ASN A 446 -10.49 -10.42 7.41
N ARG A 447 -11.14 -11.16 8.32
CA ARG A 447 -11.88 -12.35 7.98
C ARG A 447 -13.11 -12.04 7.12
N ALA A 448 -13.58 -13.02 6.36
CA ALA A 448 -14.57 -12.85 5.30
C ALA A 448 -15.86 -12.12 5.77
N ASN A 449 -16.39 -12.47 6.95
CA ASN A 449 -17.62 -11.85 7.46
C ASN A 449 -17.41 -10.40 7.90
N VAL A 450 -16.25 -10.09 8.50
CA VAL A 450 -15.87 -8.70 8.85
C VAL A 450 -15.69 -7.86 7.60
N LEU A 451 -14.99 -8.40 6.58
CA LEU A 451 -14.82 -7.75 5.30
C LEU A 451 -16.16 -7.54 4.59
N GLY A 452 -17.06 -8.55 4.62
CA GLY A 452 -18.42 -8.46 4.09
C GLY A 452 -19.24 -7.36 4.73
N PHE A 453 -19.10 -7.17 6.06
CA PHE A 453 -19.73 -6.04 6.75
C PHE A 453 -19.15 -4.69 6.31
N ALA A 454 -17.82 -4.57 6.25
CA ALA A 454 -17.15 -3.34 5.87
C ALA A 454 -17.50 -2.86 4.44
N ARG A 455 -17.78 -3.80 3.53
CA ARG A 455 -18.23 -3.49 2.15
C ARG A 455 -19.56 -2.74 2.08
N ARG A 456 -20.35 -2.70 3.17
CA ARG A 456 -21.58 -1.90 3.25
C ARG A 456 -21.29 -0.40 3.25
N PHE A 457 -20.14 0.01 3.74
CA PHE A 457 -19.67 1.38 3.74
C PHE A 457 -18.90 1.67 2.44
N ASP A 458 -19.65 1.61 1.34
CA ASP A 458 -19.08 1.90 0.03
C ASP A 458 -18.77 3.39 -0.07
N ALA A 459 -17.56 3.73 0.28
CA ALA A 459 -17.02 5.00 -0.13
C ALA A 459 -16.82 4.90 -1.64
N THR A 460 -17.77 5.39 -2.42
CA THR A 460 -17.68 5.55 -3.87
C THR A 460 -16.57 6.55 -4.19
N ASN A 461 -15.37 6.21 -3.79
CA ASN A 461 -14.22 7.01 -4.05
C ASN A 461 -13.84 6.77 -5.51
N ARG A 462 -14.42 7.57 -6.40
CA ARG A 462 -13.87 7.86 -7.72
C ARG A 462 -12.55 8.64 -7.59
N VAL A 463 -11.90 8.59 -6.43
CA VAL A 463 -10.56 9.13 -6.28
C VAL A 463 -9.66 8.23 -7.09
N ASP A 464 -9.12 8.80 -8.15
CA ASP A 464 -7.99 8.24 -8.85
C ASP A 464 -7.00 7.74 -7.79
N ASP A 465 -6.54 6.52 -7.91
CA ASP A 465 -5.44 6.03 -7.07
C ASP A 465 -4.28 7.02 -7.22
N LEU A 466 -3.80 7.57 -6.16
CA LEU A 466 -2.81 8.67 -5.98
C LEU A 466 -2.01 9.16 -7.22
N ASP A 467 -1.99 8.41 -8.32
CA ASP A 467 -1.30 8.71 -9.59
C ASP A 467 -2.25 9.00 -10.77
N GLY A 468 -3.57 8.94 -10.55
CA GLY A 468 -4.58 9.20 -11.56
C GLY A 468 -5.09 7.96 -12.28
N THR A 469 -4.63 6.75 -11.92
CA THR A 469 -5.24 5.49 -12.38
C THR A 469 -6.45 5.13 -11.53
N ALA A 470 -7.36 4.31 -12.05
CA ALA A 470 -8.47 3.81 -11.24
C ALA A 470 -7.93 2.93 -10.08
N GLY A 471 -8.29 3.27 -8.85
CA GLY A 471 -7.92 2.48 -7.67
C GLY A 471 -8.72 1.17 -7.60
N VAL A 472 -8.17 0.17 -6.91
CA VAL A 472 -8.88 -1.09 -6.60
C VAL A 472 -9.76 -0.87 -5.38
N GLY A 473 -11.07 -1.10 -5.54
CA GLY A 473 -12.04 -0.96 -4.46
C GLY A 473 -11.98 -2.10 -3.43
N LEU A 474 -12.45 -1.83 -2.20
CA LEU A 474 -12.59 -2.89 -1.18
C LEU A 474 -13.53 -4.02 -1.66
N ARG A 475 -14.49 -3.73 -2.53
CA ARG A 475 -15.38 -4.74 -3.12
C ARG A 475 -14.65 -5.75 -4.00
N GLU A 476 -13.55 -5.34 -4.61
CA GLU A 476 -12.72 -6.19 -5.48
C GLU A 476 -11.68 -7.00 -4.68
N ALA A 477 -11.46 -6.66 -3.40
CA ALA A 477 -10.53 -7.39 -2.55
C ALA A 477 -11.17 -8.70 -2.07
N GLU A 478 -10.46 -9.80 -2.22
CA GLU A 478 -10.85 -11.11 -1.67
C GLU A 478 -10.18 -11.32 -0.32
N SER A 479 -10.94 -11.87 0.65
CA SER A 479 -10.36 -12.26 1.93
C SER A 479 -9.65 -13.60 1.79
N ALA A 480 -8.39 -13.64 2.21
CA ALA A 480 -7.65 -14.91 2.34
C ALA A 480 -8.15 -15.76 3.52
N ASN A 481 -8.92 -15.18 4.44
CA ASN A 481 -9.30 -15.80 5.71
C ASN A 481 -10.83 -15.98 5.79
N ALA A 482 -11.29 -17.22 5.93
CA ALA A 482 -12.71 -17.51 6.16
C ALA A 482 -13.15 -17.16 7.59
N GLY A 483 -14.45 -17.05 7.81
CA GLY A 483 -15.05 -16.85 9.12
C GLY A 483 -15.04 -15.40 9.60
N GLY A 484 -14.82 -15.21 10.90
CA GLY A 484 -15.00 -13.94 11.60
C GLY A 484 -16.46 -13.66 11.94
N GLU A 485 -16.70 -12.66 12.75
CA GLU A 485 -18.05 -12.27 13.17
C GLU A 485 -18.24 -10.77 13.08
N ALA A 486 -19.41 -10.34 12.63
CA ALA A 486 -19.81 -8.94 12.62
C ALA A 486 -21.25 -8.81 13.17
N VAL A 487 -21.38 -8.11 14.28
CA VAL A 487 -22.62 -7.94 15.04
C VAL A 487 -23.04 -6.47 15.03
N SER A 488 -24.33 -6.23 14.84
CA SER A 488 -24.92 -4.89 14.96
C SER A 488 -25.73 -4.79 16.26
N TRP A 489 -25.63 -3.63 16.93
CA TRP A 489 -26.41 -3.29 18.10
C TRP A 489 -27.05 -1.90 17.92
N ARG A 490 -28.22 -1.72 18.53
CA ARG A 490 -28.91 -0.44 18.64
C ARG A 490 -29.45 -0.26 20.04
N GLY A 491 -29.34 0.92 20.58
CA GLY A 491 -29.83 1.26 21.93
C GLY A 491 -29.44 2.66 22.35
N THR A 492 -29.81 3.03 23.57
CA THR A 492 -29.55 4.36 24.13
C THR A 492 -28.13 4.49 24.68
N GLU A 493 -27.67 5.71 24.94
CA GLU A 493 -26.39 5.97 25.60
C GLU A 493 -26.31 5.32 27.00
N ALA A 494 -27.45 5.22 27.70
CA ALA A 494 -27.53 4.58 29.02
C ALA A 494 -27.23 3.07 28.94
N ASP A 495 -27.62 2.42 27.86
CA ASP A 495 -27.46 0.97 27.66
C ASP A 495 -26.06 0.61 27.15
N LEU A 496 -25.35 1.59 26.53
CA LEU A 496 -24.07 1.36 25.87
C LEU A 496 -23.01 0.71 26.77
N GLY A 497 -22.94 1.16 28.03
CA GLY A 497 -21.97 0.61 29.00
C GLY A 497 -22.21 -0.87 29.34
N ALA A 498 -23.46 -1.28 29.44
CA ALA A 498 -23.85 -2.68 29.67
C ALA A 498 -23.57 -3.53 28.41
N ALA A 499 -23.92 -3.03 27.25
CA ALA A 499 -23.67 -3.68 25.97
C ALA A 499 -22.18 -3.91 25.71
N LEU A 500 -21.33 -2.88 25.90
CA LEU A 500 -19.88 -3.02 25.74
C LEU A 500 -19.29 -4.04 26.72
N ARG A 501 -19.75 -4.05 27.96
CA ARG A 501 -19.30 -5.04 28.96
C ARG A 501 -19.70 -6.47 28.55
N GLN A 502 -20.93 -6.65 28.10
CA GLN A 502 -21.42 -7.95 27.64
C GLN A 502 -20.56 -8.46 26.48
N VAL A 503 -20.34 -7.63 25.45
CA VAL A 503 -19.55 -8.00 24.29
C VAL A 503 -18.10 -8.34 24.67
N LEU A 504 -17.48 -7.55 25.54
CA LEU A 504 -16.12 -7.82 26.02
C LEU A 504 -16.01 -9.12 26.85
N SER A 505 -17.10 -9.52 27.51
CA SER A 505 -17.14 -10.78 28.30
C SER A 505 -17.41 -12.03 27.42
N THR A 506 -17.98 -11.85 26.25
CA THR A 506 -18.33 -12.96 25.32
C THR A 506 -17.37 -13.07 24.14
N SER A 507 -16.56 -12.05 23.89
CA SER A 507 -15.58 -12.06 22.82
C SER A 507 -14.35 -12.90 23.20
N ASP A 508 -13.88 -13.72 22.26
CA ASP A 508 -12.62 -14.47 22.40
C ASP A 508 -11.35 -13.58 22.33
N ALA A 509 -11.51 -12.31 21.96
CA ALA A 509 -10.38 -11.39 21.85
C ALA A 509 -9.97 -10.85 23.23
N PRO A 510 -8.68 -10.92 23.59
CA PRO A 510 -8.18 -10.29 24.83
C PRO A 510 -8.47 -8.78 24.85
N PRO A 511 -8.75 -8.19 26.02
CA PRO A 511 -8.96 -6.75 26.14
C PRO A 511 -7.79 -5.92 25.55
N GLY A 512 -6.57 -6.41 25.72
CA GLY A 512 -5.36 -5.80 25.15
C GLY A 512 -5.35 -5.74 23.61
N ASN A 513 -6.06 -6.64 22.95
CA ASN A 513 -6.19 -6.71 21.48
C ASN A 513 -7.55 -6.19 20.99
N THR A 514 -8.29 -5.49 21.86
CA THR A 514 -9.61 -4.93 21.56
C THR A 514 -9.57 -3.40 21.56
N ALA A 515 -10.24 -2.78 20.56
CA ALA A 515 -10.38 -1.33 20.49
C ALA A 515 -11.84 -0.89 20.45
N VAL A 516 -12.16 0.19 21.16
CA VAL A 516 -13.42 0.95 21.03
C VAL A 516 -13.14 2.18 20.18
N ILE A 517 -13.85 2.34 19.08
CA ILE A 517 -13.64 3.42 18.10
C ILE A 517 -14.90 4.29 18.03
N VAL A 518 -14.68 5.59 18.08
CA VAL A 518 -15.69 6.63 17.88
C VAL A 518 -15.28 7.58 16.76
N PHE A 519 -16.21 8.42 16.27
CA PHE A 519 -15.94 9.30 15.13
C PHE A 519 -15.48 10.71 15.52
N HIS A 520 -15.94 11.24 16.66
CA HIS A 520 -15.64 12.60 17.10
C HIS A 520 -14.99 12.65 18.50
N HIS A 521 -14.20 13.68 18.76
CA HIS A 521 -13.56 13.87 20.08
C HIS A 521 -14.58 14.02 21.22
N ARG A 522 -15.73 14.72 20.99
CA ARG A 522 -16.80 14.82 21.97
C ARG A 522 -17.36 13.45 22.38
N ASP A 523 -17.48 12.54 21.42
CA ASP A 523 -17.97 11.18 21.64
C ASP A 523 -16.93 10.30 22.32
N LEU A 524 -15.65 10.59 22.10
CA LEU A 524 -14.54 9.92 22.79
C LEU A 524 -14.62 10.18 24.30
N ASP A 525 -14.81 11.42 24.74
CA ASP A 525 -14.89 11.75 26.16
C ASP A 525 -16.14 11.14 26.82
N ARG A 526 -17.28 11.12 26.08
CA ARG A 526 -18.51 10.40 26.52
C ARG A 526 -18.24 8.91 26.67
N CYS A 527 -17.66 8.28 25.65
CA CYS A 527 -17.34 6.85 25.65
C CYS A 527 -16.34 6.48 26.77
N VAL A 528 -15.29 7.27 27.00
CA VAL A 528 -14.35 7.08 28.10
C VAL A 528 -15.06 7.12 29.47
N LYS A 529 -16.01 8.06 29.66
CA LYS A 529 -16.81 8.13 30.89
C LYS A 529 -17.65 6.86 31.08
N ILE A 530 -18.32 6.41 30.03
CA ILE A 530 -19.16 5.19 30.03
C ILE A 530 -18.31 3.95 30.38
N LEU A 531 -17.15 3.78 29.73
CA LEU A 531 -16.24 2.65 29.98
C LEU A 531 -15.73 2.65 31.44
N ARG A 532 -15.38 3.82 32.00
CA ARG A 532 -14.96 3.95 33.40
C ARG A 532 -16.10 3.60 34.36
N GLN A 533 -17.32 4.06 34.12
CA GLN A 533 -18.50 3.70 34.91
C GLN A 533 -18.79 2.19 34.82
N ALA A 534 -18.56 1.61 33.65
CA ALA A 534 -18.64 0.17 33.43
C ALA A 534 -17.47 -0.63 34.06
N ARG A 535 -16.50 0.03 34.72
CA ARG A 535 -15.29 -0.57 35.30
C ARG A 535 -14.44 -1.36 34.29
N ILE A 536 -14.40 -0.90 33.04
CA ILE A 536 -13.58 -1.49 31.98
C ILE A 536 -12.21 -0.79 31.98
N PRO A 537 -11.10 -1.50 32.21
CA PRO A 537 -9.76 -0.93 32.09
C PRO A 537 -9.49 -0.46 30.67
N LEU A 538 -9.06 0.78 30.50
CA LEU A 538 -8.86 1.38 29.20
C LEU A 538 -7.51 2.11 29.05
N LEU A 539 -7.02 2.18 27.80
CA LEU A 539 -5.90 2.99 27.36
C LEU A 539 -6.34 3.84 26.16
N ARG A 540 -6.10 5.15 26.22
CA ARG A 540 -6.37 6.01 25.06
C ARG A 540 -5.39 5.70 23.93
N LEU A 541 -5.88 5.69 22.68
CA LEU A 541 -5.02 5.48 21.51
C LEU A 541 -3.96 6.56 21.32
N ASP A 542 -4.16 7.74 21.94
CA ASP A 542 -3.14 8.80 21.96
C ASP A 542 -1.88 8.40 22.75
N ASP A 543 -2.01 7.48 23.70
CA ASP A 543 -0.95 6.99 24.59
C ASP A 543 -0.46 5.58 24.21
N TYR A 544 -1.05 4.99 23.15
CA TYR A 544 -0.70 3.65 22.70
C TYR A 544 0.63 3.63 21.95
N THR A 545 1.55 2.77 22.39
CA THR A 545 2.91 2.64 21.85
C THR A 545 3.17 1.32 21.12
N GLY A 546 2.17 0.44 21.04
CA GLY A 546 2.34 -0.91 20.51
C GLY A 546 2.79 -1.95 21.55
N ALA A 547 2.95 -1.53 22.81
CA ALA A 547 3.24 -2.47 23.90
C ALA A 547 2.02 -3.31 24.26
N GLU A 548 2.25 -4.56 24.62
CA GLU A 548 1.20 -5.46 25.12
C GLU A 548 0.73 -5.02 26.50
N ASP A 549 -0.58 -5.00 26.70
CA ASP A 549 -1.24 -4.76 27.98
C ASP A 549 -2.66 -5.35 27.97
N ASP A 550 -3.31 -5.40 29.11
CA ASP A 550 -4.66 -5.97 29.31
C ASP A 550 -5.78 -4.91 29.25
N ARG A 551 -5.50 -3.71 28.73
CA ARG A 551 -6.47 -2.62 28.68
C ARG A 551 -7.10 -2.52 27.29
N VAL A 552 -8.41 -2.24 27.25
CA VAL A 552 -9.14 -1.93 26.01
C VAL A 552 -8.63 -0.58 25.47
N LYS A 553 -8.26 -0.54 24.20
CA LYS A 553 -7.85 0.71 23.53
C LYS A 553 -9.09 1.52 23.19
N VAL A 554 -9.06 2.84 23.40
CA VAL A 554 -10.18 3.72 23.07
C VAL A 554 -9.69 4.95 22.32
N GLY A 555 -10.34 5.31 21.23
CA GLY A 555 -9.94 6.48 20.45
C GLY A 555 -10.85 6.82 19.29
N THR A 556 -10.51 7.90 18.60
CA THR A 556 -11.21 8.28 17.37
C THR A 556 -10.73 7.45 16.19
N VAL A 557 -11.56 7.35 15.16
CA VAL A 557 -11.20 6.69 13.89
C VAL A 557 -9.89 7.23 13.29
N HIS A 558 -9.60 8.51 13.44
CA HIS A 558 -8.35 9.13 13.00
C HIS A 558 -7.12 8.59 13.75
N ARG A 559 -7.28 8.26 15.04
CA ARG A 559 -6.21 7.66 15.87
C ARG A 559 -6.06 6.15 15.66
N ALA A 560 -7.17 5.49 15.33
CA ALA A 560 -7.18 4.05 15.02
C ALA A 560 -6.67 3.74 13.60
N LYS A 561 -6.61 4.76 12.73
CA LYS A 561 -6.12 4.60 11.36
C LYS A 561 -4.69 4.06 11.35
N GLY A 562 -4.40 3.07 10.48
CA GLY A 562 -3.11 2.39 10.39
C GLY A 562 -2.86 1.32 11.46
N LEU A 563 -3.65 1.32 12.56
CA LEU A 563 -3.65 0.24 13.55
C LEU A 563 -4.61 -0.88 13.15
N ASP A 564 -4.47 -2.02 13.76
CA ASP A 564 -5.40 -3.15 13.66
C ASP A 564 -5.52 -3.87 15.01
N PHE A 565 -6.70 -4.45 15.20
CA PHE A 565 -7.07 -5.12 16.46
C PHE A 565 -7.78 -6.42 16.15
N GLN A 566 -7.68 -7.37 17.06
CA GLN A 566 -8.40 -8.63 16.93
C GLN A 566 -9.91 -8.39 16.98
N ALA A 567 -10.37 -7.55 17.90
CA ALA A 567 -11.76 -7.10 17.99
C ALA A 567 -11.86 -5.57 17.93
N VAL A 568 -12.87 -5.08 17.23
CA VAL A 568 -13.22 -3.65 17.21
C VAL A 568 -14.68 -3.46 17.59
N LEU A 569 -14.91 -2.56 18.53
CA LEU A 569 -16.24 -2.14 18.98
C LEU A 569 -16.42 -0.68 18.53
N VAL A 570 -17.28 -0.46 17.54
CA VAL A 570 -17.59 0.89 17.06
C VAL A 570 -18.78 1.42 17.85
N ALA A 571 -18.65 2.58 18.48
CA ALA A 571 -19.79 3.30 19.08
C ALA A 571 -20.08 4.55 18.25
N GLU A 572 -21.15 4.46 17.46
CA GLU A 572 -21.61 5.51 16.56
C GLU A 572 -22.69 6.33 17.23
N PHE A 573 -22.36 7.55 17.64
CA PHE A 573 -23.28 8.51 18.23
C PHE A 573 -23.98 9.32 17.13
N PRO A 574 -25.23 9.82 17.39
CA PRO A 574 -25.94 10.62 16.42
C PRO A 574 -25.22 11.94 16.15
N ASP A 575 -25.16 12.33 14.89
CA ASP A 575 -24.66 13.63 14.48
C ASP A 575 -25.76 14.70 14.58
N GLU A 576 -25.39 15.88 15.07
CA GLU A 576 -26.29 17.03 15.15
C GLU A 576 -26.23 17.83 13.84
N GLY A 577 -27.27 17.72 13.01
CA GLY A 577 -27.46 18.54 11.81
C GLY A 577 -27.60 17.75 10.51
N ALA A 578 -28.03 18.45 9.46
CA ALA A 578 -28.12 17.88 8.12
C ALA A 578 -26.73 17.76 7.50
N GLU A 579 -26.35 16.55 7.10
CA GLU A 579 -25.10 16.30 6.39
C GLU A 579 -25.25 16.66 4.89
N ASP A 580 -24.29 17.43 4.39
CA ASP A 580 -24.11 17.63 2.95
C ASP A 580 -23.44 16.40 2.29
N GLU A 581 -23.32 16.40 0.96
CA GLU A 581 -22.74 15.29 0.21
C GLU A 581 -21.27 15.04 0.57
N GLU A 582 -20.46 16.11 0.76
CA GLU A 582 -19.05 16.02 1.17
C GLU A 582 -18.92 15.37 2.55
N GLN A 583 -19.80 15.71 3.49
CA GLN A 583 -19.84 15.13 4.84
C GLN A 583 -20.27 13.66 4.83
N ARG A 584 -21.27 13.30 4.04
CA ARG A 584 -21.70 11.91 3.88
C ARG A 584 -20.59 11.02 3.30
N GLU A 585 -19.88 11.51 2.27
CA GLU A 585 -18.74 10.79 1.71
C GLU A 585 -17.61 10.64 2.74
N LEU A 586 -17.30 11.70 3.48
CA LEU A 586 -16.29 11.64 4.54
C LEU A 586 -16.67 10.63 5.63
N ARG A 587 -17.95 10.65 6.03
CA ARG A 587 -18.48 9.70 7.01
C ARG A 587 -18.37 8.26 6.54
N ALA A 588 -18.75 7.97 5.29
CA ALA A 588 -18.63 6.63 4.71
C ALA A 588 -17.16 6.15 4.71
N ARG A 589 -16.20 7.01 4.42
CA ARG A 589 -14.77 6.69 4.49
C ARG A 589 -14.31 6.42 5.93
N GLN A 590 -14.77 7.21 6.89
CA GLN A 590 -14.47 6.99 8.30
C GLN A 590 -15.06 5.68 8.80
N GLN A 591 -16.29 5.34 8.42
CA GLN A 591 -16.95 4.08 8.75
C GLN A 591 -16.19 2.89 8.13
N LEU A 592 -15.78 3.00 6.87
CA LEU A 592 -14.94 2.01 6.20
C LEU A 592 -13.61 1.79 6.95
N VAL A 593 -12.92 2.88 7.33
CA VAL A 593 -11.68 2.79 8.11
C VAL A 593 -11.94 2.11 9.44
N ALA A 594 -12.98 2.49 10.18
CA ALA A 594 -13.29 1.90 11.48
C ALA A 594 -13.57 0.38 11.37
N ALA A 595 -14.44 -0.03 10.43
CA ALA A 595 -14.79 -1.43 10.22
C ALA A 595 -13.58 -2.29 9.82
N THR A 596 -12.70 -1.76 8.96
CA THR A 596 -11.51 -2.50 8.49
C THR A 596 -10.36 -2.56 9.51
N ARG A 597 -10.51 -1.96 10.70
CA ARG A 597 -9.55 -2.15 11.81
C ARG A 597 -9.74 -3.48 12.51
N ALA A 598 -10.92 -4.09 12.41
CA ALA A 598 -11.21 -5.40 13.01
C ALA A 598 -10.61 -6.54 12.19
N ARG A 599 -9.92 -7.48 12.84
CA ARG A 599 -9.43 -8.71 12.21
C ARG A 599 -10.48 -9.81 12.27
N ASP A 600 -10.89 -10.21 13.47
CA ASP A 600 -11.70 -11.40 13.72
C ASP A 600 -13.14 -11.05 14.13
N PHE A 601 -13.33 -9.98 14.89
CA PHE A 601 -14.61 -9.59 15.46
C PHE A 601 -14.90 -8.10 15.32
N LEU A 602 -16.07 -7.76 14.78
CA LEU A 602 -16.57 -6.40 14.67
C LEU A 602 -17.93 -6.28 15.36
N TRP A 603 -18.05 -5.44 16.36
CA TRP A 603 -19.32 -5.01 16.91
C TRP A 603 -19.61 -3.57 16.48
N TRP A 604 -20.79 -3.33 15.91
CA TRP A 604 -21.20 -2.03 15.42
C TRP A 604 -22.41 -1.54 16.18
N GLY A 605 -22.19 -0.67 17.15
CA GLY A 605 -23.22 -0.06 17.98
C GLY A 605 -23.65 1.31 17.47
N VAL A 606 -24.93 1.45 17.18
CA VAL A 606 -25.57 2.73 16.85
C VAL A 606 -26.30 3.23 18.09
N VAL A 607 -25.85 4.37 18.62
CA VAL A 607 -26.46 5.01 19.78
C VAL A 607 -27.61 5.88 19.30
N GLU A 608 -28.83 5.60 19.79
CA GLU A 608 -30.02 6.36 19.45
C GLU A 608 -30.15 7.59 20.34
N PRO A 609 -30.69 8.71 19.84
CA PRO A 609 -31.00 9.86 20.70
C PRO A 609 -32.02 9.44 21.77
N GLY A 610 -31.72 9.75 23.03
CA GLY A 610 -32.59 9.47 24.17
C GLY A 610 -33.81 10.40 24.24
#